data_8e2f9b63477fa13c21e1046e9f12164b
#
_entry.id   8e2f9b63477fa13c21e1046e9f12164b
#
_cell.length_a   1.000
_cell.length_b   1.000
_cell.length_c   1.000
_cell.angle_alpha   90.00
_cell.angle_beta   90.00
_cell.angle_gamma   90.00
#
_symmetry.space_group_name_H-M   'P 1'
#
loop_
_entity.id
_entity.type
_entity.pdbx_description
1 polymer ?
#
loop_
_entity_poly.entity_id
_entity_poly.type
_entity_poly.pdbx_seq_one_letter_code
_entity_poly.pdbx_strand_id
1 'polypeptide(L)'
;MLTAIIPKLPMRNRANTYNYYVEKLGFKYIGSDVFDHYLIVEKDGLQIHFFEFKTIDPKENYGQIYIRTSNIDELYKSFLENNVAIHPNGHLENKHWQQREFSLLDPDNNLLTFGQDKS
;
A
#
# COMPACT_ATOMS: atom_id res chain seq x y z
N MET A 1 -23.50 3.73 -13.73
CA MET A 1 -22.38 3.10 -14.45
C MET A 1 -21.21 2.89 -13.50
N LEU A 2 -20.08 2.42 -13.99
CA LEU A 2 -18.92 2.14 -13.14
C LEU A 2 -18.34 3.43 -12.56
N THR A 3 -17.98 3.43 -11.26
CA THR A 3 -17.50 4.66 -10.60
C THR A 3 -16.10 4.51 -9.97
N ALA A 4 -15.65 3.29 -9.70
CA ALA A 4 -14.34 3.10 -9.08
C ALA A 4 -13.93 1.64 -9.15
N ILE A 5 -12.62 1.41 -9.00
CA ILE A 5 -12.07 0.08 -8.75
C ILE A 5 -11.34 0.18 -7.42
N ILE A 6 -11.66 -0.72 -6.50
CA ILE A 6 -11.07 -0.70 -5.17
C ILE A 6 -10.34 -2.03 -4.96
N PRO A 7 -9.02 -2.00 -4.75
CA PRO A 7 -8.29 -3.24 -4.47
C PRO A 7 -8.66 -3.80 -3.11
N LYS A 8 -8.69 -5.13 -3.01
CA LYS A 8 -8.93 -5.84 -1.76
C LYS A 8 -7.76 -6.77 -1.51
N LEU A 9 -7.07 -6.58 -0.40
CA LEU A 9 -5.86 -7.31 -0.06
C LEU A 9 -6.05 -8.09 1.23
N PRO A 10 -5.39 -9.25 1.38
CA PRO A 10 -5.49 -10.02 2.61
C PRO A 10 -4.67 -9.42 3.75
N MET A 11 -5.15 -9.63 4.97
CA MET A 11 -4.42 -9.27 6.19
C MET A 11 -4.57 -10.40 7.21
N ARG A 12 -3.49 -10.75 7.90
CA ARG A 12 -3.56 -11.74 8.98
C ARG A 12 -4.03 -11.13 10.28
N ASN A 13 -3.72 -9.86 10.49
CA ASN A 13 -3.98 -9.17 11.75
C ASN A 13 -4.34 -7.71 11.47
N ARG A 14 -5.56 -7.36 11.82
CA ARG A 14 -6.09 -6.02 11.53
C ARG A 14 -5.27 -4.92 12.20
N ALA A 15 -4.83 -5.12 13.44
CA ALA A 15 -4.06 -4.11 14.16
C ALA A 15 -2.71 -3.82 13.47
N ASN A 16 -2.03 -4.85 13.00
CA ASN A 16 -0.76 -4.67 12.29
C ASN A 16 -0.96 -3.92 10.98
N THR A 17 -2.01 -4.25 10.24
CA THR A 17 -2.33 -3.59 8.98
C THR A 17 -2.72 -2.13 9.21
N TYR A 18 -3.53 -1.88 10.22
CA TYR A 18 -3.90 -0.51 10.62
C TYR A 18 -2.64 0.31 10.93
N ASN A 19 -1.76 -0.21 11.80
CA ASN A 19 -0.55 0.51 12.18
C ASN A 19 0.32 0.83 10.98
N TYR A 20 0.46 -0.11 10.05
CA TYR A 20 1.28 0.11 8.87
C TYR A 20 0.69 1.19 7.95
N TYR A 21 -0.56 1.04 7.57
CA TYR A 21 -1.16 1.96 6.59
C TYR A 21 -1.51 3.30 7.18
N VAL A 22 -2.02 3.34 8.40
CA VAL A 22 -2.45 4.60 9.01
C VAL A 22 -1.28 5.32 9.67
N GLU A 23 -0.53 4.63 10.52
CA GLU A 23 0.53 5.28 11.30
C GLU A 23 1.81 5.51 10.48
N LYS A 24 2.17 4.58 9.61
CA LYS A 24 3.40 4.69 8.85
C LYS A 24 3.22 5.31 7.48
N LEU A 25 2.23 4.87 6.72
CA LEU A 25 2.04 5.37 5.36
C LEU A 25 1.18 6.62 5.27
N GLY A 26 0.48 6.98 6.34
CA GLY A 26 -0.30 8.21 6.36
C GLY A 26 -1.68 8.09 5.73
N PHE A 27 -2.21 6.88 5.59
CA PHE A 27 -3.59 6.69 5.17
C PHE A 27 -4.53 7.04 6.32
N LYS A 28 -5.76 7.37 5.97
CA LYS A 28 -6.80 7.68 6.91
C LYS A 28 -7.71 6.47 7.09
N TYR A 29 -8.05 6.17 8.34
CA TYR A 29 -9.00 5.10 8.63
C TYR A 29 -10.41 5.54 8.26
N ILE A 30 -11.12 4.70 7.51
CA ILE A 30 -12.50 4.92 7.09
C ILE A 30 -13.35 3.79 7.65
N GLY A 31 -14.47 4.14 8.29
CA GLY A 31 -15.39 3.14 8.79
C GLY A 31 -15.54 3.17 10.29
N SER A 32 -16.12 2.11 10.85
CA SER A 32 -16.35 1.98 12.29
C SER A 32 -15.71 0.71 12.82
N ASP A 33 -15.49 0.66 14.13
CA ASP A 33 -14.87 -0.48 14.82
C ASP A 33 -15.77 -1.73 14.86
N VAL A 34 -16.96 -1.64 14.27
CA VAL A 34 -17.90 -2.77 14.23
C VAL A 34 -17.41 -3.92 13.36
N PHE A 35 -16.48 -3.65 12.42
CA PHE A 35 -16.02 -4.66 11.45
C PHE A 35 -14.58 -5.09 11.75
N ASP A 36 -14.41 -5.98 12.74
CA ASP A 36 -13.09 -6.43 13.18
C ASP A 36 -12.30 -7.20 12.13
N HIS A 37 -13.01 -7.79 11.15
CA HIS A 37 -12.39 -8.65 10.14
C HIS A 37 -12.16 -7.93 8.82
N TYR A 38 -12.40 -6.64 8.79
CA TYR A 38 -12.29 -5.83 7.59
C TYR A 38 -11.70 -4.47 7.93
N LEU A 39 -10.94 -3.90 7.01
CA LEU A 39 -10.32 -2.59 7.21
C LEU A 39 -10.41 -1.80 5.91
N ILE A 40 -10.80 -0.53 6.02
CA ILE A 40 -10.81 0.39 4.89
C ILE A 40 -9.90 1.56 5.22
N VAL A 41 -8.98 1.87 4.34
CA VAL A 41 -8.10 3.03 4.47
C VAL A 41 -8.17 3.87 3.19
N GLU A 42 -7.91 5.16 3.33
CA GLU A 42 -8.02 6.11 2.23
C GLU A 42 -6.88 7.13 2.29
N LYS A 43 -6.34 7.48 1.13
CA LYS A 43 -5.38 8.56 1.01
C LYS A 43 -5.58 9.20 -0.36
N ASP A 44 -5.68 10.56 -0.37
CA ASP A 44 -5.86 11.32 -1.61
C ASP A 44 -7.05 10.84 -2.44
N GLY A 45 -8.12 10.40 -1.77
CA GLY A 45 -9.32 9.90 -2.43
C GLY A 45 -9.25 8.47 -2.92
N LEU A 46 -8.13 7.79 -2.71
CA LEU A 46 -7.96 6.39 -3.11
C LEU A 46 -8.14 5.48 -1.91
N GLN A 47 -8.97 4.45 -2.07
CA GLN A 47 -9.25 3.49 -1.01
C GLN A 47 -8.58 2.15 -1.26
N ILE A 48 -8.16 1.52 -0.18
CA ILE A 48 -7.73 0.12 -0.17
C ILE A 48 -8.54 -0.58 0.91
N HIS A 49 -9.10 -1.73 0.57
CA HIS A 49 -9.84 -2.58 1.49
C HIS A 49 -9.01 -3.79 1.85
N PHE A 50 -9.13 -4.24 3.10
CA PHE A 50 -8.44 -5.43 3.57
C PHE A 50 -9.44 -6.39 4.17
N PHE A 51 -9.34 -7.67 3.81
CA PHE A 51 -10.13 -8.73 4.41
C PHE A 51 -9.23 -9.62 5.26
N GLU A 52 -9.78 -10.14 6.35
CA GLU A 52 -9.01 -11.00 7.25
C GLU A 52 -8.77 -12.38 6.62
N PHE A 53 -7.53 -12.80 6.63
CA PHE A 53 -7.10 -14.11 6.16
C PHE A 53 -5.99 -14.58 7.10
N LYS A 54 -6.38 -15.06 8.29
CA LYS A 54 -5.44 -15.34 9.38
C LYS A 54 -4.35 -16.35 9.02
N THR A 55 -4.65 -17.28 8.15
CA THR A 55 -3.75 -18.40 7.81
C THR A 55 -2.95 -18.19 6.53
N ILE A 56 -3.05 -17.03 5.93
CA ILE A 56 -2.25 -16.79 4.72
C ILE A 56 -0.77 -16.86 5.05
N ASP A 57 -0.01 -17.56 4.20
CA ASP A 57 1.45 -17.57 4.28
C ASP A 57 1.97 -16.35 3.51
N PRO A 58 2.61 -15.39 4.19
CA PRO A 58 3.13 -14.21 3.48
C PRO A 58 4.09 -14.54 2.35
N LYS A 59 4.81 -15.65 2.46
CA LYS A 59 5.74 -16.08 1.40
C LYS A 59 5.02 -16.55 0.14
N GLU A 60 3.76 -16.88 0.25
CA GLU A 60 2.93 -17.33 -0.86
C GLU A 60 1.85 -16.33 -1.23
N ASN A 61 1.92 -15.13 -0.67
CA ASN A 61 0.99 -14.07 -1.00
C ASN A 61 1.53 -13.27 -2.18
N TYR A 62 0.81 -13.27 -3.29
CA TYR A 62 1.18 -12.55 -4.51
C TYR A 62 0.27 -11.34 -4.75
N GLY A 63 -0.41 -10.89 -3.71
CA GLY A 63 -1.23 -9.68 -3.77
C GLY A 63 -0.37 -8.47 -4.09
N GLN A 64 -0.77 -7.67 -5.10
CA GLN A 64 -0.02 -6.48 -5.45
C GLN A 64 -0.92 -5.42 -6.05
N ILE A 65 -0.55 -4.16 -5.84
CA ILE A 65 -1.22 -3.03 -6.44
C ILE A 65 -0.19 -2.04 -6.97
N TYR A 66 -0.58 -1.30 -7.99
CA TYR A 66 0.23 -0.24 -8.58
C TYR A 66 -0.49 1.08 -8.38
N ILE A 67 0.17 2.03 -7.73
CA ILE A 67 -0.41 3.32 -7.36
C ILE A 67 0.35 4.43 -8.11
N ARG A 68 -0.37 5.24 -8.86
CA ARG A 68 0.22 6.41 -9.52
C ARG A 68 0.28 7.58 -8.55
N THR A 69 1.37 8.32 -8.61
CA THR A 69 1.55 9.53 -7.83
C THR A 69 2.08 10.65 -8.73
N SER A 70 1.75 11.88 -8.37
CA SER A 70 2.22 13.05 -9.09
C SER A 70 3.53 13.61 -8.56
N ASN A 71 4.02 13.11 -7.42
CA ASN A 71 5.25 13.62 -6.80
C ASN A 71 5.96 12.50 -6.05
N ILE A 72 6.56 11.58 -6.83
CA ILE A 72 7.13 10.36 -6.26
C ILE A 72 8.36 10.62 -5.38
N ASP A 73 9.15 11.64 -5.71
CA ASP A 73 10.35 11.94 -4.93
C ASP A 73 9.98 12.39 -3.51
N GLU A 74 8.97 13.25 -3.37
CA GLU A 74 8.50 13.68 -2.06
C GLU A 74 7.83 12.55 -1.30
N LEU A 75 7.06 11.71 -1.98
CA LEU A 75 6.41 10.57 -1.35
C LEU A 75 7.46 9.62 -0.78
N TYR A 76 8.46 9.28 -1.57
CA TYR A 76 9.56 8.41 -1.16
C TYR A 76 10.28 8.99 0.07
N LYS A 77 10.61 10.27 0.00
CA LYS A 77 11.26 10.95 1.10
C LYS A 77 10.43 10.91 2.38
N SER A 78 9.12 11.15 2.27
CA SER A 78 8.24 11.14 3.44
C SER A 78 8.17 9.75 4.09
N PHE A 79 8.18 8.69 3.28
CA PHE A 79 8.21 7.33 3.82
C PHE A 79 9.53 7.04 4.53
N LEU A 80 10.65 7.46 3.95
CA LEU A 80 11.97 7.30 4.60
C LEU A 80 12.02 8.05 5.93
N GLU A 81 11.49 9.27 5.98
CA GLU A 81 11.45 10.06 7.20
C GLU A 81 10.58 9.41 8.28
N ASN A 82 9.59 8.66 7.90
CA ASN A 82 8.71 7.94 8.81
C ASN A 82 9.14 6.49 9.05
N ASN A 83 10.39 6.18 8.73
CA ASN A 83 11.00 4.87 8.96
C ASN A 83 10.30 3.71 8.28
N VAL A 84 9.71 3.95 7.11
CA VAL A 84 9.12 2.89 6.29
C VAL A 84 10.24 2.12 5.60
N ALA A 85 10.26 0.80 5.74
CA ALA A 85 11.23 -0.04 5.06
C ALA A 85 10.87 -0.14 3.58
N ILE A 86 11.85 0.12 2.71
CA ILE A 86 11.68 0.00 1.26
C ILE A 86 12.00 -1.44 0.87
N HIS A 87 11.27 -1.98 -0.11
CA HIS A 87 11.54 -3.33 -0.62
C HIS A 87 13.02 -3.41 -1.06
N PRO A 88 13.76 -4.48 -0.72
CA PRO A 88 15.19 -4.59 -1.04
C PRO A 88 15.52 -4.38 -2.52
N ASN A 89 14.63 -4.78 -3.41
CA ASN A 89 14.79 -4.63 -4.85
C ASN A 89 13.93 -3.51 -5.42
N GLY A 90 13.39 -2.65 -4.56
CA GLY A 90 12.39 -1.65 -4.96
C GLY A 90 12.77 -0.22 -4.58
N HIS A 91 14.05 0.11 -4.51
CA HIS A 91 14.46 1.50 -4.26
C HIS A 91 14.04 2.40 -5.40
N LEU A 92 13.81 3.67 -5.09
CA LEU A 92 13.38 4.64 -6.08
C LEU A 92 14.39 4.73 -7.21
N GLU A 93 13.93 4.46 -8.43
CA GLU A 93 14.77 4.53 -9.63
C GLU A 93 13.93 4.73 -10.89
N ASN A 94 14.59 5.17 -11.95
CA ASN A 94 13.96 5.28 -13.27
C ASN A 94 14.02 3.92 -13.96
N LYS A 95 12.86 3.44 -14.41
CA LYS A 95 12.77 2.17 -15.12
C LYS A 95 12.83 2.41 -16.63
N HIS A 96 13.26 1.39 -17.37
CA HIS A 96 13.39 1.50 -18.84
C HIS A 96 12.02 1.63 -19.55
N TRP A 97 10.92 1.37 -18.85
CA TRP A 97 9.57 1.53 -19.41
C TRP A 97 8.96 2.91 -19.13
N GLN A 98 9.83 3.89 -18.93
CA GLN A 98 9.44 5.31 -18.78
C GLN A 98 8.65 5.61 -17.51
N GLN A 99 8.90 4.84 -16.46
CA GLN A 99 8.32 5.08 -15.15
C GLN A 99 9.41 5.25 -14.12
N ARG A 100 9.18 6.12 -13.16
CA ARG A 100 10.02 6.23 -11.97
C ARG A 100 9.25 5.57 -10.85
N GLU A 101 9.85 4.55 -10.21
CA GLU A 101 9.10 3.67 -9.30
C GLU A 101 9.88 3.31 -8.04
N PHE A 102 9.14 3.02 -6.98
CA PHE A 102 9.66 2.31 -5.82
C PHE A 102 8.59 1.37 -5.28
N SER A 103 8.98 0.41 -4.44
CA SER A 103 8.06 -0.60 -3.91
C SER A 103 8.22 -0.81 -2.42
N LEU A 104 7.11 -1.18 -1.78
CA LEU A 104 7.03 -1.54 -0.37
C LEU A 104 6.40 -2.92 -0.25
N LEU A 105 6.71 -3.62 0.85
CA LEU A 105 5.98 -4.81 1.26
C LEU A 105 5.27 -4.48 2.57
N ASP A 106 3.97 -4.72 2.62
CA ASP A 106 3.22 -4.52 3.85
C ASP A 106 3.41 -5.72 4.80
N PRO A 107 2.79 -5.72 6.00
CA PRO A 107 3.02 -6.80 6.96
C PRO A 107 2.68 -8.21 6.47
N ASP A 108 1.86 -8.32 5.44
CA ASP A 108 1.46 -9.61 4.87
C ASP A 108 2.12 -9.87 3.51
N ASN A 109 3.14 -9.10 3.17
CA ASN A 109 3.84 -9.16 1.89
C ASN A 109 2.96 -8.80 0.68
N ASN A 110 1.90 -8.02 0.89
CA ASN A 110 1.27 -7.37 -0.26
C ASN A 110 2.26 -6.38 -0.85
N LEU A 111 2.48 -6.44 -2.15
CA LEU A 111 3.43 -5.56 -2.83
C LEU A 111 2.74 -4.28 -3.27
N LEU A 112 3.25 -3.15 -2.78
CA LEU A 112 2.77 -1.84 -3.19
C LEU A 112 3.85 -1.21 -4.07
N THR A 113 3.53 -0.96 -5.33
CA THR A 113 4.43 -0.25 -6.22
C THR A 113 3.87 1.13 -6.49
N PHE A 114 4.68 2.15 -6.26
CA PHE A 114 4.33 3.54 -6.56
C PHE A 114 5.08 3.96 -7.81
N GLY A 115 4.36 4.63 -8.72
CA GLY A 115 4.97 5.02 -9.98
C GLY A 115 4.54 6.40 -10.44
N GLN A 116 5.45 7.06 -11.14
CA GLN A 116 5.20 8.34 -11.78
C GLN A 116 5.73 8.28 -13.20
N ASP A 117 4.91 8.76 -14.13
CA ASP A 117 5.30 8.85 -15.52
C ASP A 117 6.46 9.83 -15.68
N LYS A 118 7.49 9.42 -16.40
CA LYS A 118 8.68 10.23 -16.64
C LYS A 118 8.55 11.17 -17.83
N SER A 119 7.56 10.96 -18.68
CA SER A 119 7.44 11.76 -19.90
C SER A 119 7.17 13.22 -19.66
#